data_6e80a78787ae2ee89e81622ea6de0c24
#
_entry.id   6e80a78787ae2ee89e81622ea6de0c24
#
_cell.length_a   1.000
_cell.length_b   1.000
_cell.length_c   1.000
_cell.angle_alpha   90.00
_cell.angle_beta   90.00
_cell.angle_gamma   90.00
#
_symmetry.space_group_name_H-M   'P 1'
#
loop_
_entity.id
_entity.type
_entity.pdbx_description
1 polymer ?
#
loop_
_entity_poly.entity_id
_entity_poly.type
_entity_poly.pdbx_seq_one_letter_code
_entity_poly.pdbx_strand_id
1 'polypeptide(L)'
;MDMVKVKINGIEVEVPAGSTILEAAYKAGIDIPTLCYLKDINEIGACRICVVEVKGMRGMVTACVYPVADGMEVFTNTEKVQKARKMNLELVLSTHNQDCLGCVRSGDCELQKLAKDYGIKDTKAWSGMNMEWPVDESAAHMYRDNSKCILCRRCVAACGVTQGIGVIGANERGFETHIASAFEQPLDSTSCVSCGQCIVVCPTGAIAEKDDTDKVWAALADPTKHVVVQTAPSIRATLGECFNMPIGTNVQGKMVAAARRLGFDKVFDTDFAADLTIMEEATEFLHRFTEGGTLPLITSCSPGWVKYCETYFPEFIPSLSSCKSPQQMFGAVAKTYYAQKMGLDP
;
A
#
# COMPACT_ATOMS: atom_id res chain seq x y z
N MET A 1 4.02 25.96 22.68
CA MET A 1 2.78 25.17 22.69
C MET A 1 2.49 24.81 24.13
N ASP A 2 1.26 25.01 24.57
CA ASP A 2 0.88 24.64 25.92
C ASP A 2 1.00 23.12 26.07
N MET A 3 1.56 22.68 27.20
CA MET A 3 1.73 21.26 27.51
C MET A 3 0.68 20.86 28.54
N VAL A 4 0.16 19.65 28.43
CA VAL A 4 -0.81 19.06 29.37
C VAL A 4 -0.26 17.77 29.95
N LYS A 5 -0.56 17.52 31.23
CA LYS A 5 -0.16 16.30 31.93
C LYS A 5 -1.31 15.32 31.98
N VAL A 6 -1.04 14.09 31.57
CA VAL A 6 -2.04 13.02 31.57
C VAL A 6 -1.46 11.76 32.17
N LYS A 7 -2.31 10.90 32.71
CA LYS A 7 -1.92 9.59 33.24
C LYS A 7 -2.45 8.49 32.35
N ILE A 8 -1.57 7.66 31.81
CA ILE A 8 -1.92 6.48 31.02
C ILE A 8 -1.55 5.24 31.83
N ASN A 9 -2.56 4.48 32.27
CA ASN A 9 -2.38 3.33 33.19
C ASN A 9 -1.51 3.67 34.44
N GLY A 10 -1.64 4.89 34.98
CA GLY A 10 -0.86 5.36 36.13
C GLY A 10 0.50 6.00 35.77
N ILE A 11 0.97 5.90 34.53
CA ILE A 11 2.20 6.55 34.05
C ILE A 11 1.87 7.99 33.66
N GLU A 12 2.52 8.95 34.31
CA GLU A 12 2.37 10.37 33.99
C GLU A 12 3.23 10.73 32.79
N VAL A 13 2.61 11.36 31.78
CA VAL A 13 3.27 11.88 30.59
C VAL A 13 2.79 13.30 30.32
N GLU A 14 3.67 14.10 29.76
CA GLU A 14 3.39 15.48 29.35
C GLU A 14 3.43 15.55 27.81
N VAL A 15 2.35 16.02 27.19
CA VAL A 15 2.20 16.10 25.74
C VAL A 15 1.66 17.48 25.35
N PRO A 16 1.84 17.92 24.09
CA PRO A 16 1.24 19.14 23.60
C PRO A 16 -0.29 19.13 23.77
N ALA A 17 -0.87 20.27 24.11
CA ALA A 17 -2.32 20.44 24.11
C ALA A 17 -2.87 20.13 22.70
N GLY A 18 -3.95 19.35 22.62
CA GLY A 18 -4.52 18.89 21.35
C GLY A 18 -4.00 17.54 20.87
N SER A 19 -2.94 16.99 21.48
CA SER A 19 -2.54 15.61 21.20
C SER A 19 -3.67 14.63 21.49
N THR A 20 -3.70 13.51 20.76
CA THR A 20 -4.66 12.44 21.02
C THR A 20 -4.24 11.54 22.18
N ILE A 21 -5.20 10.80 22.76
CA ILE A 21 -4.88 9.77 23.79
C ILE A 21 -3.90 8.73 23.22
N LEU A 22 -4.01 8.39 21.93
CA LEU A 22 -3.11 7.44 21.28
C LEU A 22 -1.66 7.94 21.27
N GLU A 23 -1.45 9.20 20.94
CA GLU A 23 -0.11 9.82 20.96
C GLU A 23 0.46 9.90 22.36
N ALA A 24 -0.37 10.23 23.37
CA ALA A 24 0.04 10.22 24.77
C ALA A 24 0.40 8.79 25.24
N ALA A 25 -0.35 7.78 24.81
CA ALA A 25 -0.04 6.38 25.11
C ALA A 25 1.28 5.93 24.48
N TYR A 26 1.54 6.27 23.23
CA TYR A 26 2.85 5.99 22.59
C TYR A 26 4.00 6.65 23.33
N LYS A 27 3.83 7.89 23.79
CA LYS A 27 4.85 8.57 24.62
C LYS A 27 5.07 7.87 25.97
N ALA A 28 4.03 7.25 26.52
CA ALA A 28 4.11 6.44 27.74
C ALA A 28 4.71 5.03 27.50
N GLY A 29 5.05 4.68 26.24
CA GLY A 29 5.49 3.32 25.90
C GLY A 29 4.37 2.28 25.89
N ILE A 30 3.11 2.73 25.78
CA ILE A 30 1.92 1.87 25.79
C ILE A 30 1.33 1.79 24.39
N ASP A 31 1.26 0.57 23.87
CA ASP A 31 0.70 0.29 22.56
C ASP A 31 -0.82 0.09 22.65
N ILE A 32 -1.58 0.87 21.87
CA ILE A 32 -3.02 0.73 21.72
C ILE A 32 -3.31 0.25 20.30
N PRO A 33 -3.99 -0.91 20.13
CA PRO A 33 -4.23 -1.46 18.79
C PRO A 33 -5.17 -0.57 17.98
N THR A 34 -4.90 -0.49 16.69
CA THR A 34 -5.69 0.25 15.69
C THR A 34 -5.86 -0.57 14.42
N LEU A 35 -6.89 -0.27 13.60
CA LEU A 35 -7.06 -0.83 12.25
C LEU A 35 -7.33 0.25 11.20
N CYS A 36 -7.96 1.36 11.56
CA CYS A 36 -8.26 2.42 10.60
C CYS A 36 -7.28 3.60 10.67
N TYR A 37 -6.54 3.73 11.76
CA TYR A 37 -5.67 4.88 12.00
C TYR A 37 -4.44 4.88 11.09
N LEU A 38 -4.20 6.02 10.46
CA LEU A 38 -2.92 6.40 9.84
C LEU A 38 -2.64 7.82 10.28
N LYS A 39 -1.52 8.02 10.97
CA LYS A 39 -1.14 9.32 11.50
C LYS A 39 -1.13 10.39 10.40
N ASP A 40 -1.73 11.55 10.68
CA ASP A 40 -1.82 12.72 9.80
C ASP A 40 -2.56 12.47 8.46
N ILE A 41 -3.06 11.25 8.21
CA ILE A 41 -3.68 10.87 6.94
C ILE A 41 -5.13 10.41 7.15
N ASN A 42 -5.37 9.48 8.09
CA ASN A 42 -6.70 8.88 8.32
C ASN A 42 -7.01 8.72 9.80
N GLU A 43 -7.55 9.75 10.40
CA GLU A 43 -7.89 9.84 11.83
C GLU A 43 -9.40 9.92 12.04
N ILE A 44 -10.13 8.88 11.63
CA ILE A 44 -11.61 8.89 11.57
C ILE A 44 -12.30 8.10 12.69
N GLY A 45 -11.55 7.33 13.50
CA GLY A 45 -12.10 6.54 14.59
C GLY A 45 -13.13 5.47 14.19
N ALA A 46 -13.11 4.98 12.94
CA ALA A 46 -14.17 4.12 12.38
C ALA A 46 -14.18 2.71 12.97
N CYS A 47 -13.03 2.06 13.13
CA CYS A 47 -12.94 0.65 13.52
C CYS A 47 -13.24 0.38 15.00
N ARG A 48 -13.16 1.39 15.86
CA ARG A 48 -13.39 1.28 17.32
C ARG A 48 -12.48 0.27 18.05
N ILE A 49 -11.36 -0.13 17.46
CA ILE A 49 -10.42 -1.06 18.11
C ILE A 49 -9.58 -0.34 19.18
N CYS A 50 -9.33 0.96 19.03
CA CYS A 50 -8.53 1.76 19.94
C CYS A 50 -9.31 2.30 21.16
N VAL A 51 -10.48 1.74 21.49
CA VAL A 51 -11.28 2.22 22.63
C VAL A 51 -10.53 2.08 23.96
N VAL A 52 -10.70 3.08 24.83
CA VAL A 52 -10.11 3.18 26.17
C VAL A 52 -11.12 3.73 27.16
N GLU A 53 -10.91 3.50 28.45
CA GLU A 53 -11.67 4.15 29.51
C GLU A 53 -10.96 5.42 29.96
N VAL A 54 -11.74 6.45 30.24
CA VAL A 54 -11.29 7.70 30.85
C VAL A 54 -12.05 7.88 32.15
N LYS A 55 -11.32 8.15 33.23
CA LYS A 55 -11.89 8.36 34.55
C LYS A 55 -12.95 9.46 34.55
N GLY A 56 -14.11 9.17 35.10
CA GLY A 56 -15.23 10.11 35.17
C GLY A 56 -16.12 10.14 33.92
N MET A 57 -15.76 9.46 32.81
CA MET A 57 -16.60 9.35 31.63
C MET A 57 -17.56 8.15 31.71
N ARG A 58 -18.78 8.31 31.19
CA ARG A 58 -19.79 7.23 31.16
C ARG A 58 -19.47 6.14 30.13
N GLY A 59 -18.80 6.47 29.04
CA GLY A 59 -18.51 5.58 27.93
C GLY A 59 -17.02 5.52 27.61
N MET A 60 -16.65 4.54 26.79
CA MET A 60 -15.30 4.47 26.23
C MET A 60 -15.15 5.45 25.08
N VAL A 61 -13.95 5.99 24.92
CA VAL A 61 -13.59 6.87 23.80
C VAL A 61 -12.57 6.20 22.88
N THR A 62 -12.49 6.64 21.64
CA THR A 62 -11.49 6.16 20.67
C THR A 62 -10.19 6.94 20.84
N ALA A 63 -9.13 6.29 21.29
CA ALA A 63 -7.85 6.91 21.57
C ALA A 63 -7.23 7.65 20.38
N CYS A 64 -7.48 7.17 19.16
CA CYS A 64 -6.86 7.73 17.94
C CYS A 64 -7.41 9.10 17.53
N VAL A 65 -8.56 9.54 18.06
CA VAL A 65 -9.18 10.83 17.70
C VAL A 65 -9.58 11.67 18.89
N TYR A 66 -9.54 11.11 20.11
CA TYR A 66 -9.97 11.84 21.29
C TYR A 66 -8.80 12.65 21.86
N PRO A 67 -8.95 14.00 21.96
CA PRO A 67 -7.88 14.85 22.47
C PRO A 67 -7.69 14.67 23.97
N VAL A 68 -6.47 14.82 24.45
CA VAL A 68 -6.15 14.82 25.87
C VAL A 68 -6.50 16.15 26.52
N ALA A 69 -6.80 16.10 27.83
CA ALA A 69 -6.98 17.28 28.67
C ALA A 69 -6.09 17.17 29.92
N ASP A 70 -5.72 18.30 30.50
CA ASP A 70 -4.88 18.32 31.69
C ASP A 70 -5.52 17.56 32.88
N GLY A 71 -4.73 16.73 33.54
CA GLY A 71 -5.19 15.87 34.62
C GLY A 71 -6.02 14.65 34.18
N MET A 72 -6.17 14.40 32.88
CA MET A 72 -6.89 13.22 32.37
C MET A 72 -6.21 11.92 32.83
N GLU A 73 -7.03 10.95 33.24
CA GLU A 73 -6.58 9.62 33.66
C GLU A 73 -7.22 8.56 32.78
N VAL A 74 -6.38 7.81 32.03
CA VAL A 74 -6.78 6.88 30.98
C VAL A 74 -6.37 5.46 31.33
N PHE A 75 -7.26 4.51 31.10
CA PHE A 75 -7.04 3.07 31.30
C PHE A 75 -7.19 2.35 29.96
N THR A 76 -6.10 1.71 29.51
CA THR A 76 -6.02 1.11 28.18
C THR A 76 -6.23 -0.40 28.19
N ASN A 77 -6.25 -1.05 29.33
CA ASN A 77 -6.23 -2.51 29.45
C ASN A 77 -7.13 -3.07 30.58
N THR A 78 -8.28 -2.45 30.82
CA THR A 78 -9.27 -3.00 31.75
C THR A 78 -10.03 -4.15 31.13
N GLU A 79 -10.65 -5.01 31.95
CA GLU A 79 -11.52 -6.09 31.47
C GLU A 79 -12.61 -5.56 30.53
N LYS A 80 -13.19 -4.41 30.85
CA LYS A 80 -14.20 -3.75 30.06
C LYS A 80 -13.67 -3.31 28.68
N VAL A 81 -12.47 -2.73 28.64
CA VAL A 81 -11.79 -2.36 27.38
C VAL A 81 -11.51 -3.59 26.54
N GLN A 82 -10.99 -4.66 27.14
CA GLN A 82 -10.69 -5.91 26.44
C GLN A 82 -11.95 -6.56 25.84
N LYS A 83 -13.05 -6.62 26.61
CA LYS A 83 -14.34 -7.12 26.11
C LYS A 83 -14.88 -6.28 24.94
N ALA A 84 -14.79 -4.95 25.05
CA ALA A 84 -15.27 -4.07 23.98
C ALA A 84 -14.45 -4.20 22.68
N ARG A 85 -13.12 -4.27 22.79
CA ARG A 85 -12.26 -4.47 21.61
C ARG A 85 -12.52 -5.82 20.94
N LYS A 86 -12.66 -6.87 21.75
CA LYS A 86 -13.01 -8.21 21.25
C LYS A 86 -14.32 -8.18 20.49
N MET A 87 -15.39 -7.60 21.07
CA MET A 87 -16.68 -7.45 20.42
C MET A 87 -16.58 -6.67 19.10
N ASN A 88 -15.85 -5.56 19.09
CA ASN A 88 -15.65 -4.77 17.87
C ASN A 88 -14.92 -5.57 16.79
N LEU A 89 -13.93 -6.40 17.15
CA LEU A 89 -13.24 -7.29 16.21
C LEU A 89 -14.18 -8.38 15.68
N GLU A 90 -15.00 -8.98 16.54
CA GLU A 90 -16.01 -9.97 16.15
C GLU A 90 -17.02 -9.38 15.16
N LEU A 91 -17.47 -8.12 15.40
CA LEU A 91 -18.35 -7.40 14.49
C LEU A 91 -17.68 -7.11 13.13
N VAL A 92 -16.41 -6.72 13.11
CA VAL A 92 -15.65 -6.54 11.86
C VAL A 92 -15.51 -7.86 11.11
N LEU A 93 -15.26 -8.96 11.81
CA LEU A 93 -15.13 -10.29 11.22
C LEU A 93 -16.45 -10.82 10.69
N SER A 94 -17.60 -10.43 11.25
CA SER A 94 -18.92 -10.94 10.86
C SER A 94 -19.30 -10.63 9.40
N THR A 95 -18.76 -9.55 8.82
CA THR A 95 -18.97 -9.15 7.43
C THR A 95 -17.75 -9.37 6.54
N HIS A 96 -16.67 -9.89 7.10
CA HIS A 96 -15.41 -10.11 6.37
C HIS A 96 -15.35 -11.52 5.78
N ASN A 97 -14.94 -11.65 4.52
CA ASN A 97 -14.66 -12.96 3.94
C ASN A 97 -13.41 -13.55 4.60
N GLN A 98 -13.59 -14.68 5.27
CA GLN A 98 -12.60 -15.33 6.13
C GLN A 98 -11.85 -16.49 5.43
N ASP A 99 -11.85 -16.53 4.10
CA ASP A 99 -10.99 -17.45 3.35
C ASP A 99 -9.53 -16.99 3.42
N CYS A 100 -8.95 -17.15 4.61
CA CYS A 100 -7.60 -16.68 4.89
C CYS A 100 -6.53 -17.47 4.16
N LEU A 101 -6.74 -18.77 3.89
CA LEU A 101 -5.73 -19.60 3.23
C LEU A 101 -5.54 -19.20 1.76
N GLY A 102 -6.62 -18.79 1.08
CA GLY A 102 -6.57 -18.25 -0.27
C GLY A 102 -6.30 -16.75 -0.36
N CYS A 103 -6.09 -16.07 0.77
CA CYS A 103 -5.92 -14.62 0.79
C CYS A 103 -4.45 -14.22 0.60
N VAL A 104 -4.19 -13.22 -0.23
CA VAL A 104 -2.82 -12.67 -0.46
C VAL A 104 -2.15 -12.13 0.80
N ARG A 105 -2.94 -11.77 1.84
CA ARG A 105 -2.46 -11.29 3.13
C ARG A 105 -2.38 -12.39 4.19
N SER A 106 -2.50 -13.66 3.81
CA SER A 106 -2.39 -14.76 4.78
C SER A 106 -1.05 -14.73 5.51
N GLY A 107 -1.10 -14.68 6.84
CA GLY A 107 0.11 -14.55 7.69
C GLY A 107 0.63 -13.13 7.90
N ASP A 108 0.23 -12.15 7.06
CA ASP A 108 0.60 -10.73 7.15
C ASP A 108 -0.63 -9.81 7.08
N CYS A 109 -1.67 -10.13 7.83
CA CYS A 109 -2.92 -9.38 7.90
C CYS A 109 -3.11 -8.79 9.30
N GLU A 110 -3.26 -7.46 9.38
CA GLU A 110 -3.48 -6.78 10.67
C GLU A 110 -4.74 -7.29 11.39
N LEU A 111 -5.82 -7.58 10.64
CA LEU A 111 -7.06 -8.12 11.22
C LEU A 111 -6.85 -9.54 11.75
N GLN A 112 -6.15 -10.41 11.01
CA GLN A 112 -5.86 -11.78 11.42
C GLN A 112 -4.99 -11.81 12.69
N LYS A 113 -3.98 -10.93 12.76
CA LYS A 113 -3.13 -10.77 13.94
C LYS A 113 -3.97 -10.37 15.16
N LEU A 114 -4.80 -9.35 15.04
CA LEU A 114 -5.65 -8.90 16.16
C LEU A 114 -6.67 -9.96 16.56
N ALA A 115 -7.27 -10.68 15.62
CA ALA A 115 -8.18 -11.79 15.94
C ALA A 115 -7.49 -12.87 16.78
N LYS A 116 -6.24 -13.19 16.45
CA LYS A 116 -5.39 -14.12 17.23
C LYS A 116 -5.07 -13.55 18.61
N ASP A 117 -4.62 -12.30 18.70
CA ASP A 117 -4.21 -11.65 19.95
C ASP A 117 -5.36 -11.55 20.94
N TYR A 118 -6.59 -11.33 20.46
CA TYR A 118 -7.81 -11.28 21.29
C TYR A 118 -8.49 -12.65 21.47
N GLY A 119 -7.89 -13.72 20.97
CA GLY A 119 -8.36 -15.09 21.16
C GLY A 119 -9.77 -15.31 20.58
N ILE A 120 -10.10 -14.73 19.44
CA ILE A 120 -11.38 -14.92 18.76
C ILE A 120 -11.42 -16.31 18.16
N LYS A 121 -12.35 -17.14 18.61
CA LYS A 121 -12.54 -18.52 18.15
C LYS A 121 -13.80 -18.70 17.32
N ASP A 122 -14.86 -17.98 17.68
CA ASP A 122 -16.13 -17.98 16.97
C ASP A 122 -16.26 -16.70 16.14
N THR A 123 -16.01 -16.82 14.86
CA THR A 123 -16.10 -15.70 13.91
C THR A 123 -17.50 -15.53 13.34
N LYS A 124 -18.42 -16.42 13.69
CA LYS A 124 -19.83 -16.41 13.27
C LYS A 124 -20.80 -15.97 14.38
N ALA A 125 -20.28 -15.60 15.57
CA ALA A 125 -21.09 -15.17 16.70
C ALA A 125 -22.11 -14.07 16.35
N TRP A 126 -21.75 -13.19 15.39
CA TRP A 126 -22.58 -12.09 14.90
C TRP A 126 -22.96 -12.26 13.43
N SER A 127 -23.08 -13.51 12.95
CA SER A 127 -23.45 -13.77 11.56
C SER A 127 -24.80 -13.12 11.22
N GLY A 128 -24.87 -12.51 10.05
CA GLY A 128 -26.04 -11.82 9.55
C GLY A 128 -26.02 -11.76 8.03
N MET A 129 -26.68 -10.76 7.47
CA MET A 129 -26.64 -10.52 6.04
C MET A 129 -25.27 -9.99 5.63
N ASN A 130 -24.62 -10.70 4.72
CA ASN A 130 -23.39 -10.25 4.06
C ASN A 130 -23.69 -9.93 2.61
N MET A 131 -23.11 -8.85 2.11
CA MET A 131 -23.17 -8.52 0.69
C MET A 131 -22.07 -9.30 -0.04
N GLU A 132 -22.43 -9.85 -1.18
CA GLU A 132 -21.45 -10.42 -2.12
C GLU A 132 -21.04 -9.32 -3.12
N TRP A 133 -19.75 -9.13 -3.27
CA TRP A 133 -19.19 -8.13 -4.17
C TRP A 133 -18.39 -8.81 -5.27
N PRO A 134 -18.58 -8.44 -6.53
CA PRO A 134 -17.68 -8.87 -7.60
C PRO A 134 -16.29 -8.30 -7.35
N VAL A 135 -15.28 -9.07 -7.69
CA VAL A 135 -13.89 -8.60 -7.66
C VAL A 135 -13.71 -7.62 -8.83
N ASP A 136 -13.25 -6.42 -8.53
CA ASP A 136 -12.91 -5.41 -9.55
C ASP A 136 -11.46 -5.63 -10.01
N GLU A 137 -11.30 -6.11 -11.23
CA GLU A 137 -10.02 -6.34 -11.90
C GLU A 137 -9.77 -5.37 -13.08
N SER A 138 -10.54 -4.28 -13.17
CA SER A 138 -10.46 -3.32 -14.26
C SER A 138 -9.08 -2.63 -14.36
N ALA A 139 -8.42 -2.36 -13.24
CA ALA A 139 -7.08 -1.80 -13.26
C ALA A 139 -6.03 -2.79 -13.76
N ALA A 140 -5.07 -2.31 -14.56
CA ALA A 140 -4.02 -3.16 -15.11
C ALA A 140 -3.10 -3.80 -14.06
N HIS A 141 -2.89 -3.13 -12.91
CA HIS A 141 -1.86 -3.45 -11.91
C HIS A 141 -2.40 -4.00 -10.60
N MET A 142 -3.71 -3.88 -10.34
CA MET A 142 -4.30 -4.26 -9.05
C MET A 142 -5.71 -4.82 -9.23
N TYR A 143 -6.18 -5.49 -8.20
CA TYR A 143 -7.58 -5.86 -8.05
C TYR A 143 -8.13 -5.37 -6.70
N ARG A 144 -9.45 -5.29 -6.60
CA ARG A 144 -10.17 -4.92 -5.38
C ARG A 144 -11.29 -5.92 -5.10
N ASP A 145 -11.25 -6.51 -3.90
CA ASP A 145 -12.24 -7.44 -3.37
C ASP A 145 -12.92 -6.83 -2.15
N ASN A 146 -14.10 -6.27 -2.34
CA ASN A 146 -14.84 -5.64 -1.24
C ASN A 146 -15.37 -6.64 -0.21
N SER A 147 -15.41 -7.94 -0.50
CA SER A 147 -15.76 -8.98 0.49
C SER A 147 -14.72 -9.07 1.63
N LYS A 148 -13.48 -8.62 1.38
CA LYS A 148 -12.38 -8.54 2.34
C LYS A 148 -12.19 -7.14 2.91
N CYS A 149 -13.02 -6.18 2.53
CA CYS A 149 -12.92 -4.80 2.99
C CYS A 149 -13.53 -4.65 4.39
N ILE A 150 -12.82 -3.97 5.28
CA ILE A 150 -13.29 -3.62 6.64
C ILE A 150 -13.73 -2.16 6.77
N LEU A 151 -13.90 -1.47 5.67
CA LEU A 151 -14.34 -0.06 5.59
C LEU A 151 -13.49 0.90 6.43
N CYS A 152 -12.21 0.60 6.61
CA CYS A 152 -11.29 1.44 7.38
C CYS A 152 -10.95 2.77 6.70
N ARG A 153 -11.20 2.90 5.39
CA ARG A 153 -10.95 4.08 4.56
C ARG A 153 -9.50 4.56 4.47
N ARG A 154 -8.52 3.75 4.89
CA ARG A 154 -7.10 4.10 4.72
C ARG A 154 -6.76 4.35 3.24
N CYS A 155 -7.24 3.50 2.34
CA CYS A 155 -7.03 3.64 0.90
C CYS A 155 -7.65 4.92 0.33
N VAL A 156 -8.84 5.31 0.80
CA VAL A 156 -9.52 6.56 0.42
C VAL A 156 -8.67 7.75 0.83
N ALA A 157 -8.21 7.77 2.08
CA ALA A 157 -7.37 8.85 2.59
C ALA A 157 -6.00 8.89 1.88
N ALA A 158 -5.36 7.76 1.66
CA ALA A 158 -4.10 7.72 0.90
C ALA A 158 -4.28 8.26 -0.54
N CYS A 159 -5.39 7.94 -1.19
CA CYS A 159 -5.70 8.44 -2.53
C CYS A 159 -6.01 9.94 -2.53
N GLY A 160 -6.85 10.41 -1.59
CA GLY A 160 -7.32 11.80 -1.55
C GLY A 160 -6.35 12.75 -0.84
N VAL A 161 -5.79 12.36 0.32
CA VAL A 161 -4.95 13.24 1.14
C VAL A 161 -3.48 13.17 0.72
N THR A 162 -2.92 11.95 0.60
CA THR A 162 -1.50 11.79 0.29
C THR A 162 -1.20 12.04 -1.19
N GLN A 163 -2.01 11.48 -2.10
CA GLN A 163 -1.78 11.58 -3.54
C GLN A 163 -2.54 12.74 -4.21
N GLY A 164 -3.54 13.30 -3.55
CA GLY A 164 -4.35 14.39 -4.12
C GLY A 164 -5.24 13.99 -5.30
N ILE A 165 -5.47 12.68 -5.51
CA ILE A 165 -6.19 12.15 -6.68
C ILE A 165 -7.68 11.94 -6.38
N GLY A 166 -8.01 11.23 -5.29
CA GLY A 166 -9.37 11.10 -4.78
C GLY A 166 -10.34 10.29 -5.67
N VAL A 167 -9.86 9.31 -6.44
CA VAL A 167 -10.71 8.53 -7.36
C VAL A 167 -11.55 7.45 -6.69
N ILE A 168 -11.22 7.07 -5.46
CA ILE A 168 -11.97 6.07 -4.70
C ILE A 168 -12.58 6.67 -3.45
N GLY A 169 -13.78 6.23 -3.12
CA GLY A 169 -14.55 6.69 -1.97
C GLY A 169 -15.40 5.58 -1.38
N ALA A 170 -16.16 5.90 -0.33
CA ALA A 170 -17.19 5.01 0.16
C ALA A 170 -18.48 5.30 -0.60
N ASN A 171 -18.94 4.32 -1.35
CA ASN A 171 -20.21 4.35 -2.07
C ASN A 171 -21.30 3.71 -1.21
N GLU A 172 -22.54 4.04 -1.46
CA GLU A 172 -23.73 3.56 -0.79
C GLU A 172 -23.73 3.79 0.74
N ARG A 173 -24.62 3.14 1.45
CA ARG A 173 -24.81 3.27 2.90
C ARG A 173 -25.29 1.98 3.55
N GLY A 174 -25.16 1.90 4.88
CA GLY A 174 -25.55 0.70 5.63
C GLY A 174 -24.71 -0.52 5.23
N PHE A 175 -25.35 -1.65 5.03
CA PHE A 175 -24.69 -2.90 4.64
C PHE A 175 -24.19 -2.89 3.20
N GLU A 176 -24.73 -2.01 2.36
CA GLU A 176 -24.31 -1.85 0.96
C GLU A 176 -23.07 -0.96 0.82
N THR A 177 -22.57 -0.38 1.92
CA THR A 177 -21.37 0.46 1.88
C THR A 177 -20.17 -0.35 1.43
N HIS A 178 -19.49 0.16 0.40
CA HIS A 178 -18.26 -0.45 -0.12
C HIS A 178 -17.32 0.64 -0.66
N ILE A 179 -16.08 0.27 -0.94
CA ILE A 179 -15.11 1.20 -1.51
C ILE A 179 -15.08 1.01 -3.02
N ALA A 180 -15.37 2.09 -3.74
CA ALA A 180 -15.37 2.09 -5.20
C ALA A 180 -15.00 3.47 -5.77
N SER A 181 -14.93 3.56 -7.08
CA SER A 181 -14.89 4.82 -7.83
C SER A 181 -16.29 5.45 -7.90
N ALA A 182 -16.36 6.72 -8.23
CA ALA A 182 -17.65 7.40 -8.39
C ALA A 182 -18.51 6.69 -9.46
N PHE A 183 -19.78 6.49 -9.16
CA PHE A 183 -20.76 5.82 -10.04
C PHE A 183 -20.35 4.42 -10.49
N GLU A 184 -19.59 3.69 -9.69
CA GLU A 184 -19.08 2.33 -9.98
C GLU A 184 -18.30 2.24 -11.31
N GLN A 185 -17.68 3.34 -11.74
CA GLN A 185 -16.89 3.32 -12.97
C GLN A 185 -15.69 2.35 -12.82
N PRO A 186 -15.36 1.58 -13.85
CA PRO A 186 -14.13 0.79 -13.87
C PRO A 186 -12.92 1.66 -13.54
N LEU A 187 -12.00 1.16 -12.70
CA LEU A 187 -10.90 1.99 -12.19
C LEU A 187 -9.95 2.48 -13.31
N ASP A 188 -9.81 1.70 -14.38
CA ASP A 188 -9.01 2.06 -15.57
C ASP A 188 -9.62 3.22 -16.38
N SER A 189 -10.94 3.43 -16.29
CA SER A 189 -11.66 4.52 -16.96
C SER A 189 -11.67 5.83 -16.16
N THR A 190 -11.09 5.82 -14.96
CA THR A 190 -11.01 7.00 -14.06
C THR A 190 -9.65 7.70 -14.16
N SER A 191 -9.51 8.82 -13.44
CA SER A 191 -8.22 9.52 -13.28
C SER A 191 -7.22 8.80 -12.36
N CYS A 192 -7.41 7.50 -12.10
CA CYS A 192 -6.45 6.71 -11.32
C CYS A 192 -5.09 6.69 -12.02
N VAL A 193 -4.05 7.13 -11.32
CA VAL A 193 -2.68 7.21 -11.84
C VAL A 193 -1.85 5.93 -11.59
N SER A 194 -2.47 4.88 -11.08
CA SER A 194 -1.83 3.58 -10.84
C SER A 194 -0.62 3.64 -9.90
N CYS A 195 -0.65 4.52 -8.89
CA CYS A 195 0.47 4.72 -7.96
C CYS A 195 0.63 3.62 -6.90
N GLY A 196 -0.37 2.75 -6.68
CA GLY A 196 -0.33 1.64 -5.72
C GLY A 196 -0.45 2.01 -4.23
N GLN A 197 -0.56 3.29 -3.86
CA GLN A 197 -0.60 3.70 -2.44
C GLN A 197 -1.79 3.12 -1.67
N CYS A 198 -2.91 2.90 -2.33
CA CYS A 198 -4.07 2.23 -1.73
C CYS A 198 -3.78 0.77 -1.34
N ILE A 199 -2.90 0.07 -2.07
CA ILE A 199 -2.45 -1.30 -1.75
C ILE A 199 -1.61 -1.30 -0.47
N VAL A 200 -0.62 -0.39 -0.40
CA VAL A 200 0.33 -0.32 0.73
C VAL A 200 -0.36 -0.10 2.07
N VAL A 201 -1.41 0.73 2.09
CA VAL A 201 -2.11 1.09 3.34
C VAL A 201 -3.26 0.15 3.69
N CYS A 202 -3.62 -0.80 2.82
CA CYS A 202 -4.71 -1.72 3.10
C CYS A 202 -4.32 -2.71 4.21
N PRO A 203 -5.06 -2.76 5.35
CA PRO A 203 -4.71 -3.64 6.47
C PRO A 203 -5.16 -5.09 6.25
N THR A 204 -5.90 -5.36 5.18
CA THR A 204 -6.43 -6.67 4.79
C THR A 204 -6.12 -6.98 3.33
N GLY A 205 -6.58 -8.11 2.81
CA GLY A 205 -6.43 -8.48 1.40
C GLY A 205 -7.51 -7.92 0.47
N ALA A 206 -8.13 -6.78 0.83
CA ALA A 206 -9.19 -6.18 0.02
C ALA A 206 -8.66 -5.46 -1.24
N ILE A 207 -7.44 -4.99 -1.22
CA ILE A 207 -6.76 -4.38 -2.37
C ILE A 207 -5.36 -4.99 -2.44
N ALA A 208 -5.02 -5.54 -3.59
CA ALA A 208 -3.71 -6.13 -3.83
C ALA A 208 -3.28 -5.95 -5.29
N GLU A 209 -1.99 -6.09 -5.54
CA GLU A 209 -1.43 -6.18 -6.88
C GLU A 209 -1.89 -7.46 -7.58
N LYS A 210 -1.99 -7.41 -8.90
CA LYS A 210 -2.21 -8.59 -9.73
C LYS A 210 -0.95 -9.46 -9.71
N ASP A 211 -1.15 -10.74 -9.45
CA ASP A 211 -0.08 -11.73 -9.42
C ASP A 211 0.10 -12.38 -10.80
N ASP A 212 1.24 -12.12 -11.42
CA ASP A 212 1.63 -12.69 -12.71
C ASP A 212 2.66 -13.84 -12.57
N THR A 213 2.92 -14.32 -11.36
CA THR A 213 3.95 -15.38 -11.13
C THR A 213 3.62 -16.68 -11.87
N ASP A 214 2.35 -17.06 -11.98
CA ASP A 214 1.92 -18.24 -12.74
C ASP A 214 2.26 -18.13 -14.24
N LYS A 215 2.16 -16.92 -14.82
CA LYS A 215 2.55 -16.67 -16.20
C LYS A 215 4.06 -16.84 -16.39
N VAL A 216 4.84 -16.41 -15.40
CA VAL A 216 6.30 -16.57 -15.39
C VAL A 216 6.65 -18.06 -15.28
N TRP A 217 6.03 -18.81 -14.36
CA TRP A 217 6.24 -20.25 -14.24
C TRP A 217 5.88 -21.00 -15.52
N ALA A 218 4.77 -20.65 -16.16
CA ALA A 218 4.39 -21.25 -17.45
C ALA A 218 5.43 -20.94 -18.54
N ALA A 219 5.98 -19.72 -18.56
CA ALA A 219 7.03 -19.38 -19.52
C ALA A 219 8.34 -20.14 -19.24
N LEU A 220 8.76 -20.26 -17.98
CA LEU A 220 9.97 -21.02 -17.59
C LEU A 220 9.83 -22.52 -17.87
N ALA A 221 8.62 -23.07 -17.82
CA ALA A 221 8.36 -24.48 -18.12
C ALA A 221 8.31 -24.78 -19.63
N ASP A 222 8.20 -23.77 -20.48
CA ASP A 222 8.12 -23.93 -21.94
C ASP A 222 9.52 -23.96 -22.56
N PRO A 223 10.00 -25.13 -23.05
CA PRO A 223 11.35 -25.26 -23.59
C PRO A 223 11.56 -24.51 -24.91
N THR A 224 10.50 -23.99 -25.51
CA THR A 224 10.58 -23.19 -26.75
C THR A 224 10.85 -21.73 -26.48
N LYS A 225 10.76 -21.28 -25.23
CA LYS A 225 10.94 -19.88 -24.83
C LYS A 225 12.31 -19.64 -24.24
N HIS A 226 12.89 -18.52 -24.64
CA HIS A 226 14.09 -17.97 -24.01
C HIS A 226 13.66 -16.88 -23.01
N VAL A 227 13.64 -17.21 -21.72
CA VAL A 227 13.09 -16.35 -20.68
C VAL A 227 14.17 -15.52 -20.02
N VAL A 228 14.05 -14.20 -20.12
CA VAL A 228 14.99 -13.27 -19.49
C VAL A 228 14.28 -12.43 -18.44
N VAL A 229 15.03 -12.01 -17.42
CA VAL A 229 14.54 -11.13 -16.35
C VAL A 229 15.47 -9.95 -16.16
N GLN A 230 14.89 -8.80 -15.88
CA GLN A 230 15.61 -7.65 -15.32
C GLN A 230 15.12 -7.35 -13.90
N THR A 231 15.99 -6.79 -13.08
CA THR A 231 15.68 -6.44 -11.68
C THR A 231 15.81 -4.94 -11.47
N ALA A 232 14.81 -4.34 -10.80
CA ALA A 232 14.87 -2.94 -10.43
C ALA A 232 16.00 -2.69 -9.41
N PRO A 233 16.68 -1.52 -9.44
CA PRO A 233 17.84 -1.23 -8.59
C PRO A 233 17.56 -1.34 -7.09
N SER A 234 16.38 -0.93 -6.62
CA SER A 234 16.02 -0.95 -5.19
C SER A 234 15.87 -2.36 -4.60
N ILE A 235 15.49 -3.35 -5.41
CA ILE A 235 15.24 -4.72 -4.94
C ILE A 235 16.49 -5.37 -4.36
N ARG A 236 17.68 -5.00 -4.83
CA ARG A 236 18.95 -5.50 -4.27
C ARG A 236 19.17 -5.14 -2.80
N ALA A 237 18.54 -4.06 -2.33
CA ALA A 237 18.65 -3.58 -0.94
C ALA A 237 17.45 -3.97 -0.06
N THR A 238 16.33 -4.38 -0.64
CA THR A 238 15.09 -4.71 0.10
C THR A 238 14.80 -6.21 0.16
N LEU A 239 15.18 -6.98 -0.86
CA LEU A 239 14.90 -8.43 -0.91
C LEU A 239 15.47 -9.20 0.29
N GLY A 240 16.59 -8.75 0.86
CA GLY A 240 17.20 -9.38 2.02
C GLY A 240 16.29 -9.41 3.25
N GLU A 241 15.41 -8.44 3.39
CA GLU A 241 14.47 -8.33 4.52
C GLU A 241 13.47 -9.49 4.53
N CYS A 242 13.04 -9.98 3.36
CA CYS A 242 12.18 -11.16 3.23
C CYS A 242 12.86 -12.44 3.75
N PHE A 243 14.17 -12.43 3.92
CA PHE A 243 14.99 -13.55 4.42
C PHE A 243 15.64 -13.24 5.78
N ASN A 244 15.04 -12.36 6.56
CA ASN A 244 15.48 -11.94 7.90
C ASN A 244 16.92 -11.37 7.93
N MET A 245 17.37 -10.77 6.84
CA MET A 245 18.64 -10.02 6.83
C MET A 245 18.42 -8.58 7.36
N PRO A 246 19.45 -7.93 7.87
CA PRO A 246 19.36 -6.55 8.30
C PRO A 246 18.86 -5.64 7.16
N ILE A 247 18.07 -4.61 7.52
CA ILE A 247 17.55 -3.60 6.58
C ILE A 247 18.70 -3.01 5.75
N GLY A 248 18.47 -2.89 4.44
CA GLY A 248 19.45 -2.32 3.50
C GLY A 248 20.61 -3.26 3.12
N THR A 249 20.58 -4.55 3.51
CA THR A 249 21.61 -5.50 3.11
C THR A 249 21.64 -5.67 1.59
N ASN A 250 22.76 -5.36 0.95
CA ASN A 250 22.93 -5.60 -0.48
C ASN A 250 23.01 -7.09 -0.81
N VAL A 251 21.99 -7.61 -1.48
CA VAL A 251 21.87 -9.01 -1.89
C VAL A 251 21.97 -9.23 -3.41
N GLN A 252 22.49 -8.27 -4.18
CA GLN A 252 22.53 -8.30 -5.64
C GLN A 252 23.03 -9.64 -6.19
N GLY A 253 24.20 -10.10 -5.74
CA GLY A 253 24.76 -11.38 -6.21
C GLY A 253 23.91 -12.60 -5.86
N LYS A 254 23.30 -12.60 -4.65
CA LYS A 254 22.39 -13.66 -4.23
C LYS A 254 21.10 -13.66 -5.05
N MET A 255 20.54 -12.48 -5.33
CA MET A 255 19.34 -12.28 -6.15
C MET A 255 19.56 -12.81 -7.57
N VAL A 256 20.67 -12.46 -8.22
CA VAL A 256 21.02 -12.96 -9.56
C VAL A 256 21.19 -14.47 -9.56
N ALA A 257 21.88 -15.01 -8.54
CA ALA A 257 22.06 -16.47 -8.41
C ALA A 257 20.72 -17.20 -8.19
N ALA A 258 19.81 -16.61 -7.39
CA ALA A 258 18.48 -17.16 -7.17
C ALA A 258 17.65 -17.17 -8.47
N ALA A 259 17.61 -16.07 -9.21
CA ALA A 259 16.89 -16.00 -10.47
C ALA A 259 17.41 -17.03 -11.50
N ARG A 260 18.73 -17.22 -11.60
CA ARG A 260 19.31 -18.28 -12.45
C ARG A 260 18.91 -19.69 -12.00
N ARG A 261 18.81 -19.94 -10.69
CA ARG A 261 18.36 -21.24 -10.16
C ARG A 261 16.86 -21.47 -10.37
N LEU A 262 16.06 -20.42 -10.47
CA LEU A 262 14.64 -20.53 -10.82
C LEU A 262 14.42 -20.92 -12.28
N GLY A 263 15.45 -20.84 -13.14
CA GLY A 263 15.38 -21.27 -14.53
C GLY A 263 15.41 -20.17 -15.56
N PHE A 264 15.61 -18.91 -15.18
CA PHE A 264 15.79 -17.83 -16.15
C PHE A 264 17.07 -18.04 -16.99
N ASP A 265 16.96 -17.97 -18.29
CA ASP A 265 18.09 -18.12 -19.21
C ASP A 265 19.12 -17.01 -19.04
N LYS A 266 18.66 -15.79 -18.82
CA LYS A 266 19.49 -14.62 -18.53
C LYS A 266 18.87 -13.72 -17.48
N VAL A 267 19.74 -13.16 -16.64
CA VAL A 267 19.40 -12.17 -15.61
C VAL A 267 20.16 -10.91 -15.92
N PHE A 268 19.45 -9.83 -16.15
CA PHE A 268 19.99 -8.52 -16.47
C PHE A 268 19.77 -7.52 -15.34
N ASP A 269 20.56 -6.47 -15.32
CA ASP A 269 20.42 -5.35 -14.39
C ASP A 269 19.78 -4.16 -15.13
N THR A 270 18.75 -3.59 -14.54
CA THR A 270 18.10 -2.39 -15.08
C THR A 270 19.05 -1.17 -15.07
N ASP A 271 20.11 -1.17 -14.25
CA ASP A 271 21.13 -0.10 -14.26
C ASP A 271 21.78 0.04 -15.63
N PHE A 272 22.01 -1.04 -16.37
CA PHE A 272 22.48 -0.97 -17.75
C PHE A 272 21.55 -0.13 -18.66
N ALA A 273 20.25 -0.35 -18.52
CA ALA A 273 19.27 0.43 -19.29
C ALA A 273 19.09 1.85 -18.75
N ALA A 274 19.36 2.06 -17.45
CA ALA A 274 19.39 3.39 -16.87
C ALA A 274 20.56 4.22 -17.40
N ASP A 275 21.74 3.62 -17.55
CA ASP A 275 22.88 4.29 -18.20
C ASP A 275 22.56 4.69 -19.63
N LEU A 276 21.90 3.78 -20.41
CA LEU A 276 21.44 4.10 -21.76
C LEU A 276 20.42 5.25 -21.75
N THR A 277 19.46 5.22 -20.81
CA THR A 277 18.47 6.28 -20.68
C THR A 277 19.11 7.63 -20.38
N ILE A 278 20.09 7.67 -19.45
CA ILE A 278 20.81 8.90 -19.12
C ILE A 278 21.55 9.47 -20.34
N MET A 279 22.17 8.63 -21.15
CA MET A 279 22.84 9.08 -22.37
C MET A 279 21.88 9.72 -23.38
N GLU A 280 20.72 9.10 -23.59
CA GLU A 280 19.71 9.62 -24.51
C GLU A 280 19.04 10.90 -23.95
N GLU A 281 18.67 10.92 -22.66
CA GLU A 281 18.06 12.09 -22.03
C GLU A 281 19.02 13.28 -21.93
N ALA A 282 20.31 13.03 -21.64
CA ALA A 282 21.31 14.08 -21.65
C ALA A 282 21.51 14.66 -23.07
N THR A 283 21.48 13.82 -24.10
CA THR A 283 21.56 14.26 -25.48
C THR A 283 20.35 15.09 -25.86
N GLU A 284 19.13 14.65 -25.50
CA GLU A 284 17.90 15.42 -25.67
C GLU A 284 17.96 16.75 -24.95
N PHE A 285 18.44 16.77 -23.69
CA PHE A 285 18.60 18.01 -22.93
C PHE A 285 19.55 18.99 -23.61
N LEU A 286 20.71 18.53 -24.06
CA LEU A 286 21.68 19.37 -24.76
C LEU A 286 21.07 19.95 -26.04
N HIS A 287 20.33 19.14 -26.80
CA HIS A 287 19.65 19.58 -28.00
C HIS A 287 18.61 20.67 -27.70
N ARG A 288 17.74 20.44 -26.71
CA ARG A 288 16.74 21.43 -26.27
C ARG A 288 17.41 22.73 -25.76
N PHE A 289 18.52 22.61 -25.05
CA PHE A 289 19.23 23.76 -24.50
C PHE A 289 19.94 24.59 -25.57
N THR A 290 20.58 23.96 -26.55
CA THR A 290 21.35 24.65 -27.58
C THR A 290 20.52 25.13 -28.76
N GLU A 291 19.46 24.42 -29.11
CA GLU A 291 18.66 24.70 -30.30
C GLU A 291 17.29 25.34 -29.99
N GLY A 292 16.99 25.58 -28.71
CA GLY A 292 15.79 26.32 -28.30
C GLY A 292 14.54 25.48 -28.10
N GLY A 293 14.65 24.29 -27.49
CA GLY A 293 13.52 23.44 -27.10
C GLY A 293 12.85 23.83 -25.80
N THR A 294 11.78 23.12 -25.45
CA THR A 294 11.03 23.34 -24.20
C THR A 294 11.84 22.93 -22.98
N LEU A 295 11.96 23.88 -22.02
CA LEU A 295 12.61 23.68 -20.73
C LEU A 295 11.62 24.07 -19.59
N PRO A 296 11.73 23.48 -18.38
CA PRO A 296 12.69 22.43 -18.02
C PRO A 296 12.44 21.11 -18.75
N LEU A 297 13.47 20.28 -18.93
CA LEU A 297 13.30 18.89 -19.30
C LEU A 297 12.98 18.10 -18.03
N ILE A 298 11.85 17.42 -18.02
CA ILE A 298 11.39 16.56 -16.92
C ILE A 298 11.55 15.12 -17.35
N THR A 299 12.37 14.35 -16.64
CA THR A 299 12.55 12.92 -16.89
C THR A 299 11.67 12.11 -15.95
N SER A 300 11.14 10.99 -16.39
CA SER A 300 10.33 10.13 -15.54
C SER A 300 10.33 8.67 -16.00
N CYS A 301 10.79 7.81 -15.10
CA CYS A 301 10.59 6.37 -15.17
C CYS A 301 9.33 5.90 -14.42
N SER A 302 8.58 6.82 -13.79
CA SER A 302 7.38 6.51 -13.00
C SER A 302 6.12 6.63 -13.83
N PRO A 303 5.43 5.51 -14.13
CA PRO A 303 4.15 5.55 -14.87
C PRO A 303 3.09 6.38 -14.14
N GLY A 304 3.09 6.32 -12.79
CA GLY A 304 2.17 7.10 -11.97
C GLY A 304 2.37 8.60 -12.12
N TRP A 305 3.62 9.07 -12.18
CA TRP A 305 3.92 10.48 -12.45
C TRP A 305 3.49 10.90 -13.85
N VAL A 306 3.81 10.12 -14.86
CA VAL A 306 3.44 10.42 -16.26
C VAL A 306 1.93 10.56 -16.36
N LYS A 307 1.17 9.58 -15.88
CA LYS A 307 -0.30 9.62 -15.92
C LYS A 307 -0.89 10.76 -15.07
N TYR A 308 -0.25 11.11 -13.95
CA TYR A 308 -0.63 12.27 -13.14
C TYR A 308 -0.44 13.57 -13.92
N CYS A 309 0.71 13.73 -14.57
CA CYS A 309 1.01 14.88 -15.41
C CYS A 309 0.01 14.99 -16.59
N GLU A 310 -0.22 13.89 -17.31
CA GLU A 310 -1.18 13.86 -18.44
C GLU A 310 -2.60 14.23 -18.01
N THR A 311 -3.00 13.86 -16.79
CA THR A 311 -4.37 14.06 -16.28
C THR A 311 -4.58 15.44 -15.68
N TYR A 312 -3.64 15.90 -14.86
CA TYR A 312 -3.82 17.09 -14.02
C TYR A 312 -2.99 18.30 -14.45
N PHE A 313 -1.93 18.09 -15.22
CA PHE A 313 -0.97 19.11 -15.66
C PHE A 313 -0.56 18.92 -17.12
N PRO A 314 -1.52 18.84 -18.06
CA PRO A 314 -1.23 18.57 -19.48
C PRO A 314 -0.33 19.64 -20.10
N GLU A 315 -0.26 20.83 -19.53
CA GLU A 315 0.64 21.90 -19.96
C GLU A 315 2.12 21.56 -19.80
N PHE A 316 2.47 20.59 -18.94
CA PHE A 316 3.84 20.11 -18.76
C PHE A 316 4.23 18.93 -19.68
N ILE A 317 3.29 18.39 -20.47
CA ILE A 317 3.60 17.31 -21.43
C ILE A 317 4.75 17.68 -22.36
N PRO A 318 4.83 18.92 -22.93
CA PRO A 318 5.97 19.32 -23.76
C PRO A 318 7.32 19.34 -23.02
N SER A 319 7.29 19.45 -21.70
CA SER A 319 8.49 19.42 -20.85
C SER A 319 8.97 18.00 -20.53
N LEU A 320 8.12 16.98 -20.74
CA LEU A 320 8.54 15.59 -20.50
C LEU A 320 9.61 15.15 -21.51
N SER A 321 10.53 14.30 -21.05
CA SER A 321 11.48 13.62 -21.93
C SER A 321 10.71 12.71 -22.93
N SER A 322 11.19 12.67 -24.15
CA SER A 322 10.69 11.74 -25.19
C SER A 322 11.23 10.32 -25.02
N CYS A 323 12.19 10.13 -24.10
CA CYS A 323 12.83 8.85 -23.88
C CYS A 323 11.92 7.85 -23.14
N LYS A 324 12.07 6.59 -23.47
CA LYS A 324 11.45 5.48 -22.72
C LYS A 324 12.10 5.36 -21.34
N SER A 325 11.35 4.84 -20.35
CA SER A 325 11.92 4.50 -19.06
C SER A 325 13.03 3.44 -19.18
N PRO A 326 13.96 3.33 -18.22
CA PRO A 326 14.99 2.28 -18.21
C PRO A 326 14.42 0.87 -18.41
N GLN A 327 13.29 0.54 -17.80
CA GLN A 327 12.62 -0.73 -17.98
C GLN A 327 12.16 -0.95 -19.43
N GLN A 328 11.58 0.06 -20.04
CA GLN A 328 11.10 0.00 -21.43
C GLN A 328 12.27 -0.02 -22.42
N MET A 329 13.35 0.73 -22.16
CA MET A 329 14.56 0.69 -22.99
C MET A 329 15.20 -0.70 -22.94
N PHE A 330 15.32 -1.29 -21.75
CA PHE A 330 15.78 -2.67 -21.64
C PHE A 330 14.91 -3.61 -22.45
N GLY A 331 13.59 -3.55 -22.31
CA GLY A 331 12.65 -4.38 -23.07
C GLY A 331 12.83 -4.25 -24.57
N ALA A 332 13.00 -3.02 -25.06
CA ALA A 332 13.25 -2.76 -26.49
C ALA A 332 14.58 -3.38 -26.94
N VAL A 333 15.68 -3.14 -26.21
CA VAL A 333 17.02 -3.67 -26.53
C VAL A 333 17.04 -5.19 -26.43
N ALA A 334 16.37 -5.79 -25.44
CA ALA A 334 16.31 -7.23 -25.28
C ALA A 334 15.57 -7.90 -26.46
N LYS A 335 14.44 -7.32 -26.87
CA LYS A 335 13.62 -7.85 -27.96
C LYS A 335 14.15 -7.54 -29.37
N THR A 336 15.14 -6.68 -29.50
CA THR A 336 15.75 -6.33 -30.79
C THR A 336 17.21 -6.79 -30.85
N TYR A 337 18.12 -5.98 -30.31
CA TYR A 337 19.57 -6.22 -30.42
C TYR A 337 20.00 -7.55 -29.76
N TYR A 338 19.55 -7.82 -28.53
CA TYR A 338 19.93 -9.07 -27.83
C TYR A 338 19.34 -10.28 -28.56
N ALA A 339 18.06 -10.26 -28.91
CA ALA A 339 17.42 -11.36 -29.64
C ALA A 339 18.13 -11.62 -30.97
N GLN A 340 18.42 -10.58 -31.75
CA GLN A 340 19.15 -10.69 -33.01
C GLN A 340 20.56 -11.29 -32.81
N LYS A 341 21.30 -10.81 -31.79
CA LYS A 341 22.64 -11.30 -31.45
C LYS A 341 22.66 -12.77 -31.06
N MET A 342 21.59 -13.24 -30.43
CA MET A 342 21.42 -14.61 -29.96
C MET A 342 20.74 -15.51 -31.02
N GLY A 343 20.28 -14.97 -32.13
CA GLY A 343 19.54 -15.72 -33.16
C GLY A 343 18.15 -16.16 -32.67
N LEU A 344 17.53 -15.38 -31.80
CA LEU A 344 16.21 -15.66 -31.22
C LEU A 344 15.13 -14.84 -31.93
N ASP A 345 13.93 -15.41 -31.98
CA ASP A 345 12.71 -14.70 -32.40
C ASP A 345 12.09 -14.04 -31.15
N PRO A 346 11.94 -12.69 -31.12
CA PRO A 346 11.51 -11.95 -29.93
C PRO A 346 10.03 -12.09 -29.57
#